data_3fda9d409633291a17c22579de931786
#
_entry.id   3fda9d409633291a17c22579de931786
#
_cell.length_a   1.000
_cell.length_b   1.000
_cell.length_c   1.000
_cell.angle_alpha   90.00
_cell.angle_beta   90.00
_cell.angle_gamma   90.00
#
_symmetry.space_group_name_H-M   'P 1'
#
loop_
_entity.id
_entity.type
_entity.pdbx_description
1 polymer ?
#
loop_
_entity_poly.entity_id
_entity_poly.type
_entity_poly.pdbx_seq_one_letter_code
_entity_poly.pdbx_strand_id
1 'polypeptide(L)'
;MNYISVKQAAENWAMSARRVQVLCNENRIEGAQRVGNVWTIPETAVKPDDARKKTQPKTAKVNANVRIERIWSMPNKNTFDIKPIHSLIEEELTEGLWIDPFANRNKFASVTNDLSTEYDTDYHLDALDFMKMFDTASVDGVLYDLPYSPRQVSECYNNVGLNVTWDTTKASFWGNHKREISRITKIGGKVITFGWNSGGIGYKYGFEISSILLVPHGGWHNDTICTVEFKTYEVVYSKKKKKESEVQ
;
A
#
# COMPACT_ATOMS: atom_id res chain seq x y z
N MET A 1 14.62 -48.80 -0.41
CA MET A 1 14.12 -47.53 -0.93
C MET A 1 15.15 -46.95 -1.87
N ASN A 2 14.76 -46.58 -3.07
CA ASN A 2 15.67 -45.94 -4.00
C ASN A 2 15.71 -44.43 -3.72
N TYR A 3 16.90 -43.85 -3.87
CA TYR A 3 17.13 -42.43 -3.69
C TYR A 3 17.66 -41.79 -4.98
N ILE A 4 17.21 -40.59 -5.30
CA ILE A 4 17.67 -39.81 -6.42
C ILE A 4 18.43 -38.56 -5.96
N SER A 5 19.26 -38.04 -6.86
CA SER A 5 19.98 -36.78 -6.62
C SER A 5 19.08 -35.57 -6.72
N VAL A 6 19.54 -34.45 -6.14
CA VAL A 6 18.88 -33.13 -6.32
C VAL A 6 18.68 -32.78 -7.79
N LYS A 7 19.61 -33.14 -8.66
CA LYS A 7 19.53 -32.86 -10.09
C LYS A 7 18.40 -33.65 -10.76
N GLN A 8 18.30 -34.94 -10.45
CA GLN A 8 17.21 -35.81 -10.96
C GLN A 8 15.84 -35.36 -10.44
N ALA A 9 15.75 -35.02 -9.14
CA ALA A 9 14.50 -34.49 -8.59
C ALA A 9 14.10 -33.16 -9.27
N ALA A 10 15.07 -32.29 -9.58
CA ALA A 10 14.84 -31.04 -10.29
C ALA A 10 14.28 -31.26 -11.71
N GLU A 11 14.83 -32.23 -12.42
CA GLU A 11 14.35 -32.65 -13.73
C GLU A 11 12.93 -33.23 -13.65
N ASN A 12 12.69 -34.18 -12.73
CA ASN A 12 11.38 -34.81 -12.53
C ASN A 12 10.27 -33.82 -12.16
N TRP A 13 10.61 -32.78 -11.39
CA TRP A 13 9.65 -31.78 -10.89
C TRP A 13 9.59 -30.50 -11.73
N ALA A 14 10.36 -30.40 -12.83
CA ALA A 14 10.49 -29.24 -13.68
C ALA A 14 10.78 -27.94 -12.87
N MET A 15 11.84 -27.99 -12.07
CA MET A 15 12.32 -26.85 -11.27
C MET A 15 13.85 -26.78 -11.22
N SER A 16 14.41 -25.67 -10.72
CA SER A 16 15.87 -25.57 -10.59
C SER A 16 16.41 -26.41 -9.45
N ALA A 17 17.61 -26.99 -9.62
CA ALA A 17 18.32 -27.75 -8.57
C ALA A 17 18.50 -26.91 -7.28
N ARG A 18 18.78 -25.60 -7.42
CA ARG A 18 18.85 -24.67 -6.28
C ARG A 18 17.54 -24.62 -5.48
N ARG A 19 16.39 -24.65 -6.17
CA ARG A 19 15.09 -24.65 -5.49
C ARG A 19 14.84 -25.96 -4.74
N VAL A 20 15.23 -27.10 -5.30
CA VAL A 20 15.15 -28.40 -4.62
C VAL A 20 16.01 -28.41 -3.36
N GLN A 21 17.24 -27.88 -3.42
CA GLN A 21 18.11 -27.76 -2.23
C GLN A 21 17.48 -26.90 -1.12
N VAL A 22 16.84 -25.79 -1.49
CA VAL A 22 16.12 -24.95 -0.53
C VAL A 22 14.98 -25.72 0.14
N LEU A 23 14.21 -26.48 -0.63
CA LEU A 23 13.12 -27.32 -0.09
C LEU A 23 13.62 -28.42 0.84
N CYS A 24 14.79 -29.03 0.55
CA CYS A 24 15.47 -29.98 1.45
C CYS A 24 15.88 -29.27 2.76
N ASN A 25 16.51 -28.08 2.68
CA ASN A 25 16.95 -27.33 3.85
C ASN A 25 15.76 -26.87 4.73
N GLU A 26 14.60 -26.63 4.12
CA GLU A 26 13.35 -26.26 4.79
C GLU A 26 12.58 -27.49 5.33
N ASN A 27 13.12 -28.70 5.23
CA ASN A 27 12.47 -29.97 5.58
C ASN A 27 11.08 -30.16 4.93
N ARG A 28 10.91 -29.69 3.72
CA ARG A 28 9.64 -29.74 2.99
C ARG A 28 9.53 -30.94 2.03
N ILE A 29 10.57 -31.71 1.89
CA ILE A 29 10.58 -32.96 1.10
C ILE A 29 10.65 -34.12 2.08
N GLU A 30 9.56 -34.85 2.17
CA GLU A 30 9.49 -36.01 3.09
C GLU A 30 10.51 -37.06 2.74
N GLY A 31 11.25 -37.52 3.73
CA GLY A 31 12.28 -38.55 3.60
C GLY A 31 13.59 -38.09 2.95
N ALA A 32 13.75 -36.80 2.63
CA ALA A 32 15.03 -36.28 2.16
C ALA A 32 16.08 -36.34 3.25
N GLN A 33 17.28 -36.86 2.91
CA GLN A 33 18.40 -37.08 3.85
C GLN A 33 19.65 -36.39 3.31
N ARG A 34 20.49 -35.92 4.22
CA ARG A 34 21.81 -35.38 3.88
C ARG A 34 22.88 -36.40 4.15
N VAL A 35 23.57 -36.86 3.10
CA VAL A 35 24.69 -37.78 3.18
C VAL A 35 25.96 -36.99 2.85
N GLY A 36 26.77 -36.70 3.88
CA GLY A 36 27.90 -35.77 3.75
C GLY A 36 27.42 -34.36 3.32
N ASN A 37 27.88 -33.87 2.18
CA ASN A 37 27.52 -32.57 1.63
C ASN A 37 26.42 -32.64 0.55
N VAL A 38 25.82 -33.81 0.31
CA VAL A 38 24.84 -34.03 -0.76
C VAL A 38 23.49 -34.40 -0.17
N TRP A 39 22.43 -33.81 -0.70
CA TRP A 39 21.06 -34.22 -0.43
C TRP A 39 20.67 -35.41 -1.30
N THR A 40 20.06 -36.42 -0.67
CA THR A 40 19.40 -37.54 -1.34
C THR A 40 17.90 -37.50 -1.05
N ILE A 41 17.10 -37.78 -2.07
CA ILE A 41 15.65 -37.62 -2.04
C ILE A 41 15.04 -38.98 -2.40
N PRO A 42 14.06 -39.51 -1.65
CA PRO A 42 13.37 -40.71 -2.06
C PRO A 42 12.80 -40.59 -3.46
N GLU A 43 12.98 -41.61 -4.30
CA GLU A 43 12.42 -41.61 -5.67
C GLU A 43 10.89 -41.43 -5.68
N THR A 44 10.22 -41.88 -4.62
CA THR A 44 8.77 -41.74 -4.40
C THR A 44 8.35 -40.43 -3.81
N ALA A 45 9.28 -39.51 -3.50
CA ALA A 45 8.94 -38.22 -2.91
C ALA A 45 8.10 -37.37 -3.87
N VAL A 46 7.05 -36.78 -3.33
CA VAL A 46 6.15 -35.90 -4.09
C VAL A 46 6.69 -34.47 -4.08
N LYS A 47 6.58 -33.81 -5.22
CA LYS A 47 6.92 -32.38 -5.32
C LYS A 47 6.13 -31.57 -4.30
N PRO A 48 6.79 -30.85 -3.37
CA PRO A 48 6.10 -30.03 -2.40
C PRO A 48 5.30 -28.89 -3.07
N ASP A 49 4.12 -28.61 -2.55
CA ASP A 49 3.30 -27.49 -3.02
C ASP A 49 4.09 -26.16 -2.93
N ASP A 50 3.96 -25.34 -3.95
CA ASP A 50 4.53 -24.00 -3.90
C ASP A 50 3.75 -23.15 -2.89
N ALA A 51 4.36 -22.87 -1.74
CA ALA A 51 3.77 -22.02 -0.71
C ALA A 51 3.37 -20.62 -1.24
N ARG A 52 3.95 -20.20 -2.37
CA ARG A 52 3.57 -18.95 -3.05
C ARG A 52 2.26 -19.08 -3.83
N LYS A 53 1.87 -20.30 -4.25
CA LYS A 53 0.57 -20.54 -4.91
C LYS A 53 -0.61 -20.52 -3.94
N LYS A 54 -0.37 -20.64 -2.63
CA LYS A 54 -1.43 -20.52 -1.60
C LYS A 54 -1.88 -19.09 -1.34
N THR A 55 -1.12 -18.12 -1.80
CA THR A 55 -1.56 -16.74 -1.96
C THR A 55 -1.74 -16.46 -3.45
N GLN A 56 -2.76 -17.04 -4.07
CA GLN A 56 -3.37 -16.29 -5.17
C GLN A 56 -3.66 -14.91 -4.59
N PRO A 57 -3.23 -13.81 -5.25
CA PRO A 57 -3.78 -12.53 -4.89
C PRO A 57 -5.28 -12.77 -4.91
N LYS A 58 -5.94 -12.59 -3.75
CA LYS A 58 -7.38 -12.43 -3.77
C LYS A 58 -7.56 -11.26 -4.71
N THR A 59 -7.89 -11.53 -5.96
CA THR A 59 -8.36 -10.50 -6.87
C THR A 59 -9.38 -9.77 -6.03
N ALA A 60 -9.06 -8.53 -5.66
CA ALA A 60 -10.05 -7.69 -5.03
C ALA A 60 -11.23 -7.81 -5.99
N LYS A 61 -12.31 -8.44 -5.56
CA LYS A 61 -13.53 -8.44 -6.34
C LYS A 61 -13.88 -6.97 -6.39
N VAL A 62 -13.54 -6.34 -7.49
CA VAL A 62 -14.08 -5.03 -7.82
C VAL A 62 -15.57 -5.30 -7.76
N ASN A 63 -16.26 -4.74 -6.77
CA ASN A 63 -17.69 -4.86 -6.67
C ASN A 63 -18.25 -4.49 -8.04
N ALA A 64 -19.22 -5.24 -8.54
CA ALA A 64 -19.82 -5.04 -9.87
C ALA A 64 -20.38 -3.60 -10.06
N ASN A 65 -20.32 -2.76 -9.04
CA ASN A 65 -20.87 -1.41 -8.93
C ASN A 65 -19.80 -0.31 -8.79
N VAL A 66 -18.52 -0.56 -9.08
CA VAL A 66 -17.52 0.53 -9.10
C VAL A 66 -17.80 1.45 -10.27
N ARG A 67 -18.09 2.72 -9.99
CA ARG A 67 -18.21 3.76 -11.01
C ARG A 67 -16.82 4.09 -11.56
N ILE A 68 -16.63 4.02 -12.87
CA ILE A 68 -15.38 4.42 -13.52
C ILE A 68 -15.69 5.51 -14.53
N GLU A 69 -15.07 6.64 -14.35
CA GLU A 69 -15.20 7.81 -15.24
C GLU A 69 -13.84 8.20 -15.81
N ARG A 70 -13.85 8.77 -17.02
CA ARG A 70 -12.64 9.27 -17.67
C ARG A 70 -12.93 10.66 -18.24
N ILE A 71 -12.32 11.69 -17.67
CA ILE A 71 -12.53 13.08 -18.05
C ILE A 71 -11.18 13.73 -18.31
N TRP A 72 -10.93 14.18 -19.53
CA TRP A 72 -9.71 14.88 -19.88
C TRP A 72 -9.69 16.28 -19.26
N SER A 73 -8.54 16.71 -18.74
CA SER A 73 -8.32 18.08 -18.26
C SER A 73 -6.83 18.46 -18.38
N MET A 74 -6.58 19.76 -18.52
CA MET A 74 -5.22 20.28 -18.43
C MET A 74 -4.64 20.00 -17.03
N PRO A 75 -3.31 19.69 -16.94
CA PRO A 75 -2.65 19.52 -15.65
C PRO A 75 -2.57 20.87 -14.92
N ASN A 76 -2.55 20.78 -13.59
CA ASN A 76 -2.32 21.92 -12.70
C ASN A 76 -1.29 21.51 -11.62
N LYS A 77 -0.52 22.47 -11.12
CA LYS A 77 0.40 22.26 -10.00
C LYS A 77 -0.32 21.80 -8.73
N ASN A 78 -1.53 22.27 -8.54
CA ASN A 78 -2.39 21.84 -7.45
C ASN A 78 -3.40 20.85 -7.99
N THR A 79 -3.35 19.63 -7.54
CA THR A 79 -4.22 18.54 -7.96
C THR A 79 -5.70 18.91 -7.84
N PHE A 80 -6.09 19.57 -6.75
CA PHE A 80 -7.49 19.90 -6.45
C PHE A 80 -8.06 21.08 -7.27
N ASP A 81 -7.21 21.85 -7.93
CA ASP A 81 -7.65 22.89 -8.89
C ASP A 81 -8.03 22.30 -10.27
N ILE A 82 -7.72 21.03 -10.52
CA ILE A 82 -8.08 20.34 -11.75
C ILE A 82 -9.59 20.10 -11.74
N LYS A 83 -10.30 20.74 -12.65
CA LYS A 83 -11.77 20.86 -12.63
C LYS A 83 -12.51 19.54 -12.36
N PRO A 84 -12.27 18.41 -13.05
CA PRO A 84 -12.95 17.16 -12.74
C PRO A 84 -12.60 16.58 -11.37
N ILE A 85 -11.39 16.85 -10.85
CA ILE A 85 -10.97 16.44 -9.51
C ILE A 85 -11.68 17.27 -8.45
N HIS A 86 -11.73 18.59 -8.65
CA HIS A 86 -12.48 19.52 -7.79
C HIS A 86 -13.93 19.09 -7.63
N SER A 87 -14.61 18.82 -8.76
CA SER A 87 -16.01 18.37 -8.74
C SER A 87 -16.18 17.02 -8.04
N LEU A 88 -15.25 16.08 -8.22
CA LEU A 88 -15.27 14.81 -7.51
C LEU A 88 -15.15 15.01 -5.98
N ILE A 89 -14.25 15.91 -5.54
CA ILE A 89 -14.09 16.19 -4.11
C ILE A 89 -15.38 16.77 -3.55
N GLU A 90 -15.98 17.77 -4.23
CA GLU A 90 -17.26 18.38 -3.81
C GLU A 90 -18.40 17.36 -3.75
N GLU A 91 -18.46 16.41 -4.70
CA GLU A 91 -19.49 15.36 -4.73
C GLU A 91 -19.33 14.36 -3.58
N GLU A 92 -18.08 13.99 -3.26
CA GLU A 92 -17.79 12.92 -2.32
C GLU A 92 -17.63 13.39 -0.85
N LEU A 93 -17.38 14.69 -0.65
CA LEU A 93 -17.34 15.26 0.70
C LEU A 93 -18.73 15.16 1.35
N THR A 94 -18.75 14.56 2.53
CA THR A 94 -19.95 14.44 3.38
C THR A 94 -19.79 15.31 4.63
N GLU A 95 -20.88 15.50 5.36
CA GLU A 95 -20.79 16.09 6.71
C GLU A 95 -19.87 15.22 7.61
N GLY A 96 -19.15 15.87 8.50
CA GLY A 96 -18.28 15.22 9.47
C GLY A 96 -16.85 15.72 9.45
N LEU A 97 -15.97 15.03 10.15
CA LEU A 97 -14.57 15.37 10.27
C LEU A 97 -13.76 14.82 9.08
N TRP A 98 -13.40 15.69 8.17
CA TRP A 98 -12.46 15.39 7.08
C TRP A 98 -11.10 15.96 7.41
N ILE A 99 -10.05 15.21 7.09
CA ILE A 99 -8.65 15.63 7.24
C ILE A 99 -7.90 15.56 5.91
N ASP A 100 -6.93 16.47 5.76
CA ASP A 100 -6.00 16.48 4.63
C ASP A 100 -4.55 16.55 5.15
N PRO A 101 -3.80 15.44 5.12
CA PRO A 101 -2.42 15.41 5.57
C PRO A 101 -1.42 16.13 4.67
N PHE A 102 -1.81 16.50 3.44
CA PHE A 102 -0.99 17.12 2.40
C PHE A 102 -1.71 18.29 1.73
N ALA A 103 -2.34 19.14 2.53
CA ALA A 103 -3.34 20.10 2.05
C ALA A 103 -2.77 21.20 1.13
N ASN A 104 -1.46 21.50 1.22
CA ASN A 104 -0.93 22.64 0.49
C ASN A 104 -1.76 23.88 0.82
N ARG A 105 -2.38 24.53 -0.18
CA ARG A 105 -3.27 25.68 0.01
C ARG A 105 -4.76 25.32 0.06
N ASN A 106 -5.10 24.05 -0.03
CA ASN A 106 -6.49 23.60 -0.11
C ASN A 106 -7.19 23.68 1.25
N LYS A 107 -8.49 23.97 1.23
CA LYS A 107 -9.34 24.10 2.41
C LYS A 107 -10.61 23.24 2.31
N PHE A 108 -10.55 22.13 1.58
CA PHE A 108 -11.67 21.20 1.45
C PHE A 108 -11.93 20.40 2.74
N ALA A 109 -10.87 20.01 3.42
CA ALA A 109 -10.98 19.29 4.68
C ALA A 109 -11.21 20.23 5.86
N SER A 110 -11.86 19.72 6.92
CA SER A 110 -12.12 20.46 8.15
C SER A 110 -10.85 20.73 8.95
N VAL A 111 -9.87 19.82 8.84
CA VAL A 111 -8.55 19.94 9.47
C VAL A 111 -7.48 19.67 8.44
N THR A 112 -6.59 20.62 8.28
CA THR A 112 -5.56 20.63 7.25
C THR A 112 -4.16 20.56 7.83
N ASN A 113 -3.27 19.86 7.15
CA ASN A 113 -1.85 19.79 7.49
C ASN A 113 -1.00 19.91 6.23
N ASP A 114 0.11 20.57 6.33
CA ASP A 114 1.18 20.50 5.35
C ASP A 114 2.53 20.60 6.06
N LEU A 115 3.54 19.93 5.55
CA LEU A 115 4.88 20.00 6.13
C LEU A 115 5.50 21.40 5.98
N SER A 116 5.15 22.12 4.91
CA SER A 116 5.63 23.49 4.65
C SER A 116 4.84 24.52 5.45
N THR A 117 5.56 25.39 6.15
CA THR A 117 4.99 26.55 6.86
C THR A 117 4.63 27.72 5.94
N GLU A 118 4.86 27.58 4.63
CA GLU A 118 4.45 28.58 3.64
C GLU A 118 2.92 28.55 3.37
N TYR A 119 2.28 27.42 3.70
CA TYR A 119 0.85 27.26 3.51
C TYR A 119 0.09 27.58 4.79
N ASP A 120 -1.04 28.21 4.65
CA ASP A 120 -1.96 28.51 5.75
C ASP A 120 -2.79 27.25 6.09
N THR A 121 -2.18 26.29 6.79
CA THR A 121 -2.83 25.07 7.29
C THR A 121 -2.92 25.07 8.81
N ASP A 122 -3.79 24.23 9.37
CA ASP A 122 -3.98 24.17 10.83
C ASP A 122 -2.76 23.58 11.53
N TYR A 123 -2.03 22.67 10.85
CA TYR A 123 -0.82 22.00 11.37
C TYR A 123 0.31 21.98 10.34
N HIS A 124 1.56 21.93 10.85
CA HIS A 124 2.78 21.82 10.04
C HIS A 124 3.63 20.63 10.54
N LEU A 125 3.08 19.43 10.44
CA LEU A 125 3.68 18.20 10.94
C LEU A 125 4.00 17.25 9.78
N ASP A 126 4.88 16.28 10.04
CA ASP A 126 4.95 15.10 9.19
C ASP A 126 3.56 14.44 9.11
N ALA A 127 3.15 14.05 7.90
CA ALA A 127 1.80 13.55 7.67
C ALA A 127 1.43 12.33 8.53
N LEU A 128 2.41 11.46 8.83
CA LEU A 128 2.20 10.31 9.71
C LEU A 128 1.97 10.75 11.16
N ASP A 129 2.74 11.74 11.64
CA ASP A 129 2.61 12.26 13.00
C ASP A 129 1.31 13.06 13.16
N PHE A 130 0.93 13.82 12.14
CA PHE A 130 -0.39 14.46 12.08
C PHE A 130 -1.53 13.44 12.22
N MET A 131 -1.51 12.37 11.42
CA MET A 131 -2.55 11.33 11.48
C MET A 131 -2.60 10.62 12.84
N LYS A 132 -1.47 10.46 13.54
CA LYS A 132 -1.43 9.85 14.88
C LYS A 132 -2.14 10.67 15.97
N MET A 133 -2.40 11.96 15.75
CA MET A 133 -3.12 12.82 16.69
C MET A 133 -4.59 12.44 16.84
N PHE A 134 -5.17 11.78 15.84
CA PHE A 134 -6.58 11.43 15.82
C PHE A 134 -6.82 10.09 16.53
N ASP A 135 -7.95 10.00 17.23
CA ASP A 135 -8.39 8.77 17.87
C ASP A 135 -8.80 7.70 16.85
N THR A 136 -8.84 6.45 17.30
CA THR A 136 -9.32 5.34 16.47
C THR A 136 -10.79 5.57 16.10
N ALA A 137 -11.12 5.38 14.82
CA ALA A 137 -12.47 5.54 14.28
C ALA A 137 -13.12 6.90 14.63
N SER A 138 -12.33 7.99 14.51
CA SER A 138 -12.80 9.36 14.81
C SER A 138 -13.04 10.21 13.56
N VAL A 139 -12.46 9.81 12.41
CA VAL A 139 -12.45 10.62 11.17
C VAL A 139 -13.49 10.07 10.18
N ASP A 140 -14.28 10.96 9.59
CA ASP A 140 -15.31 10.62 8.59
C ASP A 140 -14.73 10.53 7.18
N GLY A 141 -13.64 11.28 6.90
CA GLY A 141 -12.97 11.17 5.61
C GLY A 141 -11.54 11.69 5.58
N VAL A 142 -10.78 11.24 4.58
CA VAL A 142 -9.39 11.64 4.36
C VAL A 142 -9.21 12.00 2.88
N LEU A 143 -8.68 13.19 2.60
CA LEU A 143 -8.11 13.54 1.31
C LEU A 143 -6.64 13.17 1.33
N TYR A 144 -6.20 12.27 0.45
CA TYR A 144 -4.86 11.70 0.52
C TYR A 144 -4.10 11.90 -0.80
N ASP A 145 -3.55 13.12 -0.97
CA ASP A 145 -2.74 13.53 -2.14
C ASP A 145 -1.25 13.48 -1.81
N LEU A 146 -0.74 12.26 -1.68
CA LEU A 146 0.66 12.02 -1.32
C LEU A 146 1.62 12.33 -2.48
N PRO A 147 2.90 12.68 -2.20
CA PRO A 147 3.92 12.76 -3.25
C PRO A 147 4.11 11.39 -3.91
N TYR A 148 3.96 11.32 -5.24
CA TYR A 148 3.83 10.07 -6.01
C TYR A 148 5.15 9.37 -6.31
N SER A 149 6.26 10.04 -6.11
CA SER A 149 7.58 9.50 -6.41
C SER A 149 8.60 9.81 -5.32
N PRO A 150 9.66 8.98 -5.20
CA PRO A 150 10.77 9.26 -4.27
C PRO A 150 11.41 10.64 -4.49
N ARG A 151 11.41 11.13 -5.75
CA ARG A 151 11.89 12.46 -6.09
C ARG A 151 11.01 13.55 -5.48
N GLN A 152 9.70 13.45 -5.62
CA GLN A 152 8.75 14.42 -5.02
C GLN A 152 8.83 14.40 -3.49
N VAL A 153 8.94 13.22 -2.87
CA VAL A 153 9.21 13.11 -1.42
C VAL A 153 10.47 13.88 -1.06
N SER A 154 11.56 13.65 -1.80
CA SER A 154 12.83 14.34 -1.58
C SER A 154 12.71 15.86 -1.74
N GLU A 155 12.01 16.31 -2.77
CA GLU A 155 11.76 17.75 -3.01
C GLU A 155 10.95 18.36 -1.86
N CYS A 156 9.88 17.71 -1.38
CA CYS A 156 9.06 18.18 -0.25
C CYS A 156 9.90 18.34 1.04
N TYR A 157 10.67 17.32 1.40
CA TYR A 157 11.48 17.35 2.63
C TYR A 157 12.62 18.37 2.53
N ASN A 158 13.34 18.43 1.38
CA ASN A 158 14.43 19.38 1.17
C ASN A 158 13.95 20.82 1.21
N ASN A 159 12.76 21.13 0.69
CA ASN A 159 12.19 22.47 0.69
C ASN A 159 11.93 23.02 2.10
N VAL A 160 11.74 22.14 3.08
CA VAL A 160 11.56 22.51 4.50
C VAL A 160 12.83 22.27 5.33
N GLY A 161 13.98 22.04 4.69
CA GLY A 161 15.28 21.85 5.36
C GLY A 161 15.43 20.50 6.07
N LEU A 162 14.58 19.52 5.78
CA LEU A 162 14.66 18.17 6.33
C LEU A 162 15.41 17.24 5.38
N ASN A 163 16.24 16.36 5.94
CA ASN A 163 16.94 15.36 5.14
C ASN A 163 16.05 14.14 4.87
N VAL A 164 16.00 13.74 3.60
CA VAL A 164 15.39 12.46 3.22
C VAL A 164 16.24 11.32 3.76
N THR A 165 15.63 10.42 4.50
CA THR A 165 16.28 9.22 4.97
C THR A 165 15.94 8.04 4.07
N TRP A 166 16.76 6.99 4.10
CA TRP A 166 16.46 5.73 3.43
C TRP A 166 15.08 5.16 3.83
N ASP A 167 14.62 5.45 5.04
CA ASP A 167 13.33 4.96 5.56
C ASP A 167 12.13 5.68 4.93
N THR A 168 12.22 6.96 4.57
CA THR A 168 11.13 7.75 3.95
C THR A 168 10.87 7.38 2.48
N THR A 169 11.80 6.67 1.84
CA THR A 169 11.66 6.23 0.43
C THR A 169 11.24 4.76 0.29
N LYS A 170 11.14 4.01 1.39
CA LYS A 170 10.73 2.61 1.38
C LYS A 170 9.22 2.44 1.20
N ALA A 171 8.82 1.36 0.55
CA ALA A 171 7.40 0.97 0.46
C ALA A 171 6.73 0.77 1.84
N SER A 172 7.50 0.48 2.89
CA SER A 172 7.02 0.37 4.27
C SER A 172 6.56 1.71 4.85
N PHE A 173 7.11 2.83 4.40
CA PHE A 173 6.71 4.18 4.80
C PHE A 173 5.23 4.42 4.49
N TRP A 174 4.84 4.23 3.25
CA TRP A 174 3.44 4.35 2.83
C TRP A 174 2.53 3.29 3.47
N GLY A 175 3.07 2.13 3.82
CA GLY A 175 2.37 1.12 4.59
C GLY A 175 1.98 1.59 5.99
N ASN A 176 2.78 2.44 6.64
CA ASN A 176 2.46 3.04 7.94
C ASN A 176 1.33 4.07 7.81
N HIS A 177 1.38 4.94 6.79
CA HIS A 177 0.28 5.88 6.48
C HIS A 177 -1.04 5.14 6.30
N LYS A 178 -1.05 4.09 5.45
CA LYS A 178 -2.27 3.31 5.20
C LYS A 178 -2.82 2.62 6.46
N ARG A 179 -1.95 2.21 7.41
CA ARG A 179 -2.40 1.67 8.70
C ARG A 179 -3.04 2.73 9.57
N GLU A 180 -2.45 3.94 9.64
CA GLU A 180 -3.01 5.04 10.40
C GLU A 180 -4.34 5.51 9.80
N ILE A 181 -4.43 5.68 8.49
CA ILE A 181 -5.69 5.97 7.80
C ILE A 181 -6.74 4.91 8.13
N SER A 182 -6.35 3.62 8.10
CA SER A 182 -7.25 2.53 8.49
C SER A 182 -7.69 2.62 9.95
N ARG A 183 -6.81 3.02 10.86
CA ARG A 183 -7.11 3.14 12.29
C ARG A 183 -8.09 4.28 12.58
N ILE A 184 -7.82 5.46 12.01
CA ILE A 184 -8.56 6.69 12.35
C ILE A 184 -9.90 6.81 11.63
N THR A 185 -10.05 6.22 10.44
CA THR A 185 -11.29 6.32 9.66
C THR A 185 -12.38 5.44 10.28
N LYS A 186 -13.58 5.99 10.43
CA LYS A 186 -14.77 5.25 10.87
C LYS A 186 -15.20 4.19 9.86
N ILE A 187 -15.93 3.16 10.28
CA ILE A 187 -16.66 2.28 9.35
C ILE A 187 -17.66 3.15 8.57
N GLY A 188 -17.70 2.98 7.25
CA GLY A 188 -18.47 3.83 6.33
C GLY A 188 -17.79 5.15 5.97
N GLY A 189 -16.72 5.53 6.67
CA GLY A 189 -15.92 6.70 6.32
C GLY A 189 -15.18 6.53 5.00
N LYS A 190 -14.88 7.62 4.32
CA LYS A 190 -14.32 7.63 2.95
C LYS A 190 -12.86 8.05 2.92
N VAL A 191 -12.15 7.57 1.91
CA VAL A 191 -10.81 8.08 1.55
C VAL A 191 -10.77 8.35 0.06
N ILE A 192 -10.33 9.54 -0.32
CA ILE A 192 -10.05 9.89 -1.71
C ILE A 192 -8.55 9.92 -1.86
N THR A 193 -8.01 9.00 -2.65
CA THR A 193 -6.58 8.97 -2.99
C THR A 193 -6.36 9.52 -4.38
N PHE A 194 -5.30 10.30 -4.52
CA PHE A 194 -4.87 10.85 -5.79
C PHE A 194 -3.51 10.25 -6.15
N GLY A 195 -3.25 9.95 -7.41
CA GLY A 195 -1.99 9.33 -7.79
C GLY A 195 -1.94 8.86 -9.24
N TRP A 196 -0.94 8.03 -9.53
CA TRP A 196 -0.70 7.46 -10.87
C TRP A 196 -1.20 6.01 -10.97
N ASN A 197 -1.88 5.51 -9.96
CA ASN A 197 -2.47 4.18 -9.96
C ASN A 197 -3.75 4.16 -9.12
N SER A 198 -4.60 3.18 -9.38
CA SER A 198 -5.89 2.99 -8.68
C SER A 198 -5.78 2.06 -7.46
N GLY A 199 -4.61 1.91 -6.88
CA GLY A 199 -4.39 0.99 -5.76
C GLY A 199 -4.98 1.46 -4.43
N GLY A 200 -5.26 2.75 -4.29
CA GLY A 200 -5.87 3.36 -3.11
C GLY A 200 -5.22 2.96 -1.79
N ILE A 201 -6.00 2.94 -0.72
CA ILE A 201 -5.63 2.38 0.58
C ILE A 201 -5.65 0.86 0.50
N GLY A 202 -6.75 0.29 0.03
CA GLY A 202 -6.90 -1.09 -0.38
C GLY A 202 -7.53 -2.02 0.66
N TYR A 203 -8.07 -3.12 0.14
CA TYR A 203 -8.84 -4.11 0.91
C TYR A 203 -8.13 -4.63 2.17
N LYS A 204 -6.82 -4.89 2.12
CA LYS A 204 -6.07 -5.38 3.30
C LYS A 204 -6.06 -4.41 4.49
N TYR A 205 -6.43 -3.16 4.26
CA TYR A 205 -6.57 -2.11 5.27
C TYR A 205 -8.03 -1.80 5.60
N GLY A 206 -8.98 -2.59 5.10
CA GLY A 206 -10.40 -2.48 5.40
C GLY A 206 -11.20 -1.64 4.42
N PHE A 207 -10.62 -1.27 3.26
CA PHE A 207 -11.26 -0.37 2.29
C PHE A 207 -11.69 -1.08 1.01
N GLU A 208 -12.85 -0.68 0.49
CA GLU A 208 -13.38 -1.10 -0.80
C GLU A 208 -13.58 0.10 -1.72
N ILE A 209 -13.25 -0.06 -2.99
CA ILE A 209 -13.38 0.99 -4.00
C ILE A 209 -14.86 1.18 -4.37
N SER A 210 -15.33 2.42 -4.34
CA SER A 210 -16.64 2.84 -4.85
C SER A 210 -16.58 3.50 -6.22
N SER A 211 -15.55 4.34 -6.46
CA SER A 211 -15.38 4.98 -7.76
C SER A 211 -13.92 5.24 -8.11
N ILE A 212 -13.65 5.35 -9.40
CA ILE A 212 -12.36 5.71 -9.98
C ILE A 212 -12.60 6.80 -11.03
N LEU A 213 -11.95 7.94 -10.87
CA LEU A 213 -11.88 8.98 -11.89
C LEU A 213 -10.49 8.96 -12.54
N LEU A 214 -10.44 8.74 -13.84
CA LEU A 214 -9.24 8.83 -14.66
C LEU A 214 -9.19 10.22 -15.31
N VAL A 215 -8.17 11.00 -14.98
CA VAL A 215 -7.97 12.34 -15.54
C VAL A 215 -6.71 12.35 -16.42
N PRO A 216 -6.83 12.04 -17.71
CA PRO A 216 -5.71 12.18 -18.63
C PRO A 216 -5.41 13.64 -18.88
N HIS A 217 -4.11 13.96 -18.91
CA HIS A 217 -3.61 15.32 -19.15
C HIS A 217 -3.00 15.51 -20.55
N GLY A 218 -2.72 14.39 -21.23
CA GLY A 218 -2.12 14.41 -22.56
C GLY A 218 -0.64 14.84 -22.56
N GLY A 219 -0.05 14.78 -23.75
CA GLY A 219 1.36 15.16 -23.96
C GLY A 219 2.32 14.30 -23.13
N TRP A 220 3.23 14.98 -22.42
CA TRP A 220 4.27 14.35 -21.58
C TRP A 220 3.87 14.26 -20.09
N HIS A 221 2.63 14.58 -19.74
CA HIS A 221 2.14 14.55 -18.38
C HIS A 221 1.58 13.18 -18.02
N ASN A 222 1.86 12.71 -16.80
CA ASN A 222 1.21 11.53 -16.26
C ASN A 222 -0.27 11.84 -15.97
N ASP A 223 -1.14 10.86 -16.21
CA ASP A 223 -2.54 10.96 -15.84
C ASP A 223 -2.69 11.00 -14.32
N THR A 224 -3.69 11.71 -13.82
CA THR A 224 -4.10 11.64 -12.42
C THR A 224 -5.24 10.63 -12.28
N ILE A 225 -5.09 9.70 -11.35
CA ILE A 225 -6.11 8.71 -11.02
C ILE A 225 -6.60 8.99 -9.61
N CYS A 226 -7.89 9.35 -9.49
CA CYS A 226 -8.54 9.52 -8.20
C CYS A 226 -9.31 8.24 -7.86
N THR A 227 -9.06 7.68 -6.67
CA THR A 227 -9.74 6.48 -6.20
C THR A 227 -10.51 6.82 -4.93
N VAL A 228 -11.84 6.65 -4.97
CA VAL A 228 -12.70 6.82 -3.80
C VAL A 228 -12.95 5.45 -3.20
N GLU A 229 -12.65 5.33 -1.93
CA GLU A 229 -12.81 4.11 -1.15
C GLU A 229 -13.62 4.39 0.12
N PHE A 230 -14.33 3.40 0.61
CA PHE A 230 -15.00 3.47 1.90
C PHE A 230 -14.58 2.31 2.79
N LYS A 231 -14.51 2.56 4.08
CA LYS A 231 -14.09 1.55 5.06
C LYS A 231 -15.24 0.61 5.38
N THR A 232 -15.02 -0.68 5.14
CA THR A 232 -16.05 -1.72 5.29
C THR A 232 -15.87 -2.59 6.53
N TYR A 233 -14.63 -2.69 7.04
CA TYR A 233 -14.33 -3.50 8.24
C TYR A 233 -13.09 -3.00 8.99
N GLU A 234 -13.02 -3.34 10.28
CA GLU A 234 -11.85 -3.07 11.10
C GLU A 234 -10.74 -4.12 10.87
N VAL A 235 -9.50 -3.63 10.76
CA VAL A 235 -8.33 -4.50 10.63
C VAL A 235 -7.60 -4.60 11.96
N VAL A 236 -7.53 -5.80 12.50
CA VAL A 236 -6.75 -6.07 13.71
C VAL A 236 -5.32 -6.43 13.31
N TYR A 237 -4.38 -5.54 13.60
CA TYR A 237 -2.95 -5.81 13.39
C TYR A 237 -2.38 -6.53 14.60
N SER A 238 -2.07 -7.84 14.47
CA SER A 238 -1.37 -8.56 15.52
C SER A 238 0.04 -7.97 15.72
N LYS A 239 0.39 -7.56 16.95
CA LYS A 239 1.75 -7.18 17.28
C LYS A 239 2.66 -8.39 17.02
N LYS A 240 3.60 -8.30 16.08
CA LYS A 240 4.68 -9.29 15.97
C LYS A 240 5.38 -9.33 17.32
N LYS A 241 5.36 -10.47 18.02
CA LYS A 241 6.22 -10.70 19.19
C LYS A 241 7.67 -10.44 18.74
N LYS A 242 8.32 -9.42 19.29
CA LYS A 242 9.77 -9.33 19.22
C LYS A 242 10.30 -10.62 19.84
N LYS A 243 11.07 -11.39 19.08
CA LYS A 243 11.92 -12.43 19.68
C LYS A 243 12.91 -11.67 20.55
N GLU A 244 12.73 -11.77 21.86
CA GLU A 244 13.80 -11.45 22.81
C GLU A 244 14.93 -12.44 22.49
N SER A 245 16.02 -11.91 21.95
CA SER A 245 17.27 -12.65 21.88
C SER A 245 17.78 -12.71 23.31
N GLU A 246 17.60 -13.86 23.97
CA GLU A 246 18.34 -14.21 25.17
C GLU A 246 19.84 -14.15 24.81
N VAL A 247 20.49 -13.14 25.37
CA VAL A 247 21.95 -13.08 25.47
C VAL A 247 22.30 -13.92 26.68
N GLN A 248 22.84 -15.09 26.46
CA GLN A 248 23.69 -15.80 27.41
C GLN A 248 25.15 -15.51 27.11
#